data_9a0dc29e3564ef6a2d67fe9e89c7af00
#
_entry.id   9a0dc29e3564ef6a2d67fe9e89c7af00
#
_cell.length_a   1.000
_cell.length_b   1.000
_cell.length_c   1.000
_cell.angle_alpha   90.00
_cell.angle_beta   90.00
_cell.angle_gamma   90.00
#
_symmetry.space_group_name_H-M   'P 1'
#
loop_
_entity.id
_entity.type
_entity.pdbx_description
1 polymer ?
#
loop_
_entity_poly.entity_id
_entity_poly.type
_entity_poly.pdbx_seq_one_letter_code
_entity_poly.pdbx_strand_id
1 'polypeptide(L)'
;MPHGAAKRQIFRVGAIAQGKRPAAKTPREEETDMTQYDARNISMMMDLYEMTMAHGYFKEDKVGDFATFDVFYRRTPDGGGFAIFAGLEQVLEYLENLHFDERDIEYLRSLKIYDEDFLRWLSGYRFHGDVIAMPEGSIMYPDEPVMTVNAPLIDAQLVETAILTQINHQSLVATKTQRIVRAAQGRSVADFGARRAHNIDAAVYGARAAYIGGADSTATVLAGQMFGIPVSGTMAHSWVMYHDDEYTAFRRFAELYPDNAVLLVDTYNVLDSGVPNAIRTANEVLIPMGKRLKGIRIDSGDLAYLSKEARRMLDEAGLTDCKIVASNSLDEFTIRSILDQGGCIDSFGVGERLITAKSDPVFGAVYKLVAVHEGQACRPTIKISETFEKITNPGRKQLWRVYDSDGWAIADLITKEDESPDFSGAYAFVDPQKPWKRHVFSNHTIRGLRELVMKNGKRLRPAPQLKDIRSFVKRQLDTEVWPEEQRFENPHHHYLDMSPAYYKMKMALLKEAQQQG
;
A
#
# COMPACT_ATOMS: atom_id res chain seq x y z
N MET A 1 43.68 41.88 37.80
CA MET A 1 42.23 41.81 38.13
C MET A 1 41.72 40.52 37.64
N PRO A 2 41.05 39.66 38.43
CA PRO A 2 41.25 38.24 38.39
C PRO A 2 40.20 37.47 37.53
N HIS A 3 40.65 36.32 37.00
CA HIS A 3 39.90 35.29 36.31
C HIS A 3 38.81 34.66 37.19
N GLY A 4 37.58 34.61 36.70
CA GLY A 4 36.47 33.83 37.27
C GLY A 4 36.39 32.43 36.65
N ALA A 5 36.75 31.41 37.40
CA ALA A 5 36.62 30.01 37.01
C ALA A 5 35.15 29.55 37.17
N ALA A 6 34.51 29.15 36.07
CA ALA A 6 33.20 28.52 36.10
C ALA A 6 33.33 27.06 36.55
N LYS A 7 32.74 26.72 37.69
CA LYS A 7 32.63 25.34 38.20
C LYS A 7 31.65 24.52 37.33
N ARG A 8 32.16 23.47 36.71
CA ARG A 8 31.32 22.40 36.10
C ARG A 8 30.66 21.59 37.22
N GLN A 9 29.34 21.64 37.26
CA GLN A 9 28.54 20.78 38.12
C GLN A 9 28.39 19.41 37.46
N ILE A 10 29.02 18.39 38.03
CA ILE A 10 28.90 17.00 37.61
C ILE A 10 27.62 16.43 38.23
N PHE A 11 26.61 16.16 37.43
CA PHE A 11 25.45 15.38 37.86
C PHE A 11 25.86 13.91 38.06
N ARG A 12 25.90 13.45 39.31
CA ARG A 12 26.01 12.02 39.62
C ARG A 12 24.67 11.36 39.32
N VAL A 13 24.66 10.45 38.35
CA VAL A 13 23.54 9.51 38.10
C VAL A 13 23.57 8.48 39.24
N GLY A 14 22.50 8.46 40.03
CA GLY A 14 22.33 7.52 41.14
C GLY A 14 22.18 6.09 40.61
N ALA A 15 22.76 5.14 41.35
CA ALA A 15 22.71 3.71 41.10
C ALA A 15 21.25 3.22 41.06
N ILE A 16 20.86 2.60 39.93
CA ILE A 16 19.57 1.93 39.79
C ILE A 16 19.66 0.61 40.60
N ALA A 17 18.81 0.49 41.62
CA ALA A 17 18.66 -0.70 42.42
C ALA A 17 18.24 -1.92 41.54
N GLN A 18 18.91 -3.05 41.74
CA GLN A 18 18.56 -4.33 41.10
C GLN A 18 17.18 -4.78 41.61
N GLY A 19 16.14 -4.55 40.77
CA GLY A 19 14.81 -5.10 40.97
C GLY A 19 14.78 -6.56 40.61
N LYS A 20 14.19 -7.41 41.46
CA LYS A 20 13.95 -8.84 41.25
C LYS A 20 13.19 -9.08 39.93
N ARG A 21 13.68 -10.01 39.12
CA ARG A 21 12.96 -10.49 37.92
C ARG A 21 11.58 -11.02 38.32
N PRO A 22 10.48 -10.57 37.68
CA PRO A 22 9.19 -11.25 37.86
C PRO A 22 9.22 -12.65 37.23
N ALA A 23 8.52 -13.59 37.87
CA ALA A 23 8.38 -14.97 37.42
C ALA A 23 7.72 -15.02 36.03
N ALA A 24 8.17 -15.94 35.19
CA ALA A 24 7.60 -16.20 33.88
C ALA A 24 6.09 -16.52 34.01
N LYS A 25 5.24 -15.74 33.37
CA LYS A 25 3.82 -16.03 33.20
C LYS A 25 3.68 -17.13 32.16
N THR A 26 2.83 -18.13 32.45
CA THR A 26 2.32 -19.12 31.50
C THR A 26 1.71 -18.48 30.26
N PRO A 27 1.77 -19.11 29.06
CA PRO A 27 1.18 -18.56 27.85
C PRO A 27 -0.34 -18.43 28.06
N ARG A 28 -0.83 -17.21 28.20
CA ARG A 28 -2.23 -16.88 27.94
C ARG A 28 -2.38 -16.85 26.42
N GLU A 29 -3.49 -17.37 25.94
CA GLU A 29 -4.00 -17.16 24.58
C GLU A 29 -3.73 -15.71 24.18
N GLU A 30 -3.10 -15.51 23.02
CA GLU A 30 -2.81 -14.18 22.48
C GLU A 30 -4.14 -13.50 22.14
N GLU A 31 -4.76 -12.83 23.11
CA GLU A 31 -5.51 -11.61 22.84
C GLU A 31 -4.48 -10.66 22.23
N THR A 32 -4.62 -10.37 20.95
CA THR A 32 -3.89 -9.29 20.27
C THR A 32 -4.26 -8.00 20.99
N ASP A 33 -3.38 -7.58 21.90
CA ASP A 33 -3.50 -6.31 22.60
C ASP A 33 -3.45 -5.22 21.52
N MET A 34 -4.62 -4.69 21.13
CA MET A 34 -4.73 -3.58 20.18
C MET A 34 -3.85 -2.45 20.69
N THR A 35 -2.95 -1.95 19.86
CA THR A 35 -2.12 -0.81 20.23
C THR A 35 -3.04 0.40 20.43
N GLN A 36 -2.65 1.37 21.28
CA GLN A 36 -3.39 2.62 21.46
C GLN A 36 -3.60 3.38 20.12
N TYR A 37 -2.80 3.05 19.11
CA TYR A 37 -2.90 3.57 17.75
C TYR A 37 -4.12 3.00 17.01
N ASP A 38 -4.40 1.71 17.19
CA ASP A 38 -5.52 1.01 16.53
C ASP A 38 -6.87 1.29 17.22
N ALA A 39 -6.84 1.73 18.48
CA ALA A 39 -8.04 2.02 19.26
C ALA A 39 -8.71 3.38 18.97
N ARG A 40 -8.25 4.12 17.94
CA ARG A 40 -8.85 5.41 17.57
C ARG A 40 -10.22 5.22 16.92
N ASN A 41 -11.24 5.94 17.43
CA ASN A 41 -12.48 6.09 16.70
C ASN A 41 -12.31 7.06 15.53
N ILE A 42 -12.34 6.54 14.31
CA ILE A 42 -12.24 7.31 13.06
C ILE A 42 -13.58 7.36 12.30
N SER A 43 -14.68 7.07 12.96
CA SER A 43 -16.01 7.02 12.35
C SER A 43 -16.45 8.33 11.70
N MET A 44 -15.94 9.46 12.21
CA MET A 44 -16.17 10.79 11.63
C MET A 44 -15.27 11.11 10.43
N MET A 45 -14.48 10.14 9.93
CA MET A 45 -13.65 10.32 8.73
C MET A 45 -14.50 10.21 7.46
N MET A 46 -15.26 11.25 7.18
CA MET A 46 -16.15 11.38 6.03
C MET A 46 -16.27 12.83 5.57
N ASP A 47 -16.62 13.02 4.31
CA ASP A 47 -17.01 14.34 3.81
C ASP A 47 -18.40 14.73 4.31
N LEU A 48 -18.64 16.02 4.53
CA LEU A 48 -19.91 16.52 5.06
C LEU A 48 -21.13 16.07 4.22
N TYR A 49 -20.97 15.96 2.91
CA TYR A 49 -22.10 15.55 2.04
C TYR A 49 -22.59 14.12 2.34
N GLU A 50 -21.72 13.23 2.79
CA GLU A 50 -22.10 11.86 3.16
C GLU A 50 -23.12 11.90 4.31
N MET A 51 -22.83 12.67 5.35
CA MET A 51 -23.71 12.86 6.50
C MET A 51 -24.98 13.64 6.15
N THR A 52 -24.90 14.68 5.29
CA THR A 52 -26.09 15.45 4.88
C THR A 52 -27.01 14.62 3.98
N MET A 53 -26.46 13.79 3.10
CA MET A 53 -27.26 12.85 2.30
C MET A 53 -27.88 11.76 3.19
N ALA A 54 -27.13 11.20 4.15
CA ALA A 54 -27.66 10.25 5.12
C ALA A 54 -28.84 10.81 5.90
N HIS A 55 -28.75 12.07 6.37
CA HIS A 55 -29.87 12.77 7.01
C HIS A 55 -31.06 12.95 6.06
N GLY A 56 -30.80 13.33 4.80
CA GLY A 56 -31.84 13.45 3.77
C GLY A 56 -32.59 12.12 3.57
N TYR A 57 -31.87 11.03 3.38
CA TYR A 57 -32.46 9.69 3.24
C TYR A 57 -33.22 9.24 4.50
N PHE A 58 -32.73 9.58 5.68
CA PHE A 58 -33.46 9.33 6.94
C PHE A 58 -34.80 10.06 6.97
N LYS A 59 -34.82 11.34 6.56
CA LYS A 59 -36.07 12.17 6.52
C LYS A 59 -37.06 11.70 5.47
N GLU A 60 -36.60 11.07 4.40
CA GLU A 60 -37.44 10.48 3.34
C GLU A 60 -37.87 9.04 3.64
N ASP A 61 -37.61 8.53 4.85
CA ASP A 61 -37.93 7.16 5.28
C ASP A 61 -37.25 6.07 4.40
N LYS A 62 -36.01 6.35 3.97
CA LYS A 62 -35.22 5.46 3.12
C LYS A 62 -34.22 4.57 3.88
N VAL A 63 -34.35 4.47 5.18
CA VAL A 63 -33.46 3.66 6.05
C VAL A 63 -33.43 2.18 5.63
N GLY A 64 -34.58 1.67 5.15
CA GLY A 64 -34.73 0.27 4.69
C GLY A 64 -34.35 0.01 3.23
N ASP A 65 -34.09 1.05 2.44
CA ASP A 65 -33.69 0.89 1.03
C ASP A 65 -32.24 0.42 0.95
N PHE A 66 -31.92 -0.39 -0.07
CA PHE A 66 -30.58 -0.90 -0.30
C PHE A 66 -29.95 -0.31 -1.55
N ALA A 67 -28.63 -0.17 -1.53
CA ALA A 67 -27.86 0.30 -2.66
C ALA A 67 -26.56 -0.51 -2.84
N THR A 68 -26.10 -0.55 -4.08
CA THR A 68 -24.81 -1.18 -4.45
C THR A 68 -23.89 -0.13 -5.01
N PHE A 69 -22.70 -0.03 -4.43
CA PHE A 69 -21.62 0.84 -4.89
C PHE A 69 -20.39 0.03 -5.25
N ASP A 70 -19.69 0.45 -6.30
CA ASP A 70 -18.40 -0.13 -6.69
C ASP A 70 -17.25 0.82 -6.44
N VAL A 71 -16.13 0.26 -5.98
CA VAL A 71 -14.81 0.89 -5.98
C VAL A 71 -14.05 0.43 -7.22
N PHE A 72 -13.52 1.37 -7.98
CA PHE A 72 -12.66 1.13 -9.14
C PHE A 72 -11.76 2.34 -9.40
N TYR A 73 -10.73 2.18 -10.23
CA TYR A 73 -9.87 3.29 -10.65
C TYR A 73 -9.81 3.35 -12.18
N ARG A 74 -9.38 4.49 -12.75
CA ARG A 74 -9.47 4.74 -14.20
C ARG A 74 -8.14 4.75 -14.93
N ARG A 75 -7.05 4.98 -14.22
CA ARG A 75 -5.71 5.15 -14.80
C ARG A 75 -4.66 4.61 -13.84
N THR A 76 -3.80 3.75 -14.34
CA THR A 76 -2.66 3.27 -13.56
C THR A 76 -1.64 4.40 -13.34
N PRO A 77 -1.18 4.61 -12.11
CA PRO A 77 -0.13 5.60 -11.83
C PRO A 77 1.13 5.36 -12.66
N ASP A 78 1.83 6.44 -12.97
CA ASP A 78 3.07 6.43 -13.78
C ASP A 78 2.89 5.78 -15.16
N GLY A 79 1.68 5.69 -15.69
CA GLY A 79 1.41 5.01 -16.96
C GLY A 79 1.76 3.51 -16.94
N GLY A 80 1.73 2.89 -15.76
CA GLY A 80 2.01 1.45 -15.61
C GLY A 80 0.93 0.57 -16.23
N GLY A 81 1.24 -0.70 -16.49
CA GLY A 81 0.30 -1.66 -17.07
C GLY A 81 -0.75 -2.17 -16.09
N PHE A 82 -0.47 -2.16 -14.79
CA PHE A 82 -1.34 -2.66 -13.73
C PHE A 82 -1.11 -1.92 -12.41
N ALA A 83 -2.00 -2.16 -11.44
CA ALA A 83 -1.83 -1.72 -10.06
C ALA A 83 -1.99 -2.88 -9.08
N ILE A 84 -1.59 -2.67 -7.82
CA ILE A 84 -1.73 -3.63 -6.73
C ILE A 84 -2.85 -3.15 -5.80
N PHE A 85 -3.84 -4.00 -5.55
CA PHE A 85 -4.92 -3.72 -4.62
C PHE A 85 -4.43 -3.86 -3.18
N ALA A 86 -4.48 -2.77 -2.41
CA ALA A 86 -4.07 -2.77 -1.01
C ALA A 86 -4.95 -1.82 -0.18
N GLY A 87 -5.04 -2.07 1.15
CA GLY A 87 -5.86 -1.31 2.08
C GLY A 87 -7.18 -1.99 2.44
N LEU A 88 -7.48 -3.16 1.93
CA LEU A 88 -8.72 -3.89 2.21
C LEU A 88 -8.87 -4.20 3.69
N GLU A 89 -7.81 -4.66 4.36
CA GLU A 89 -7.88 -5.04 5.77
C GLU A 89 -8.26 -3.85 6.67
N GLN A 90 -7.73 -2.64 6.38
CA GLN A 90 -8.08 -1.42 7.11
C GLN A 90 -9.50 -0.96 6.81
N VAL A 91 -9.99 -1.19 5.59
CA VAL A 91 -11.41 -0.94 5.25
C VAL A 91 -12.33 -1.86 6.06
N LEU A 92 -12.05 -3.16 6.09
CA LEU A 92 -12.87 -4.11 6.83
C LEU A 92 -12.85 -3.82 8.34
N GLU A 93 -11.69 -3.48 8.89
CA GLU A 93 -11.55 -3.07 10.29
C GLU A 93 -12.36 -1.80 10.59
N TYR A 94 -12.29 -0.78 9.72
CA TYR A 94 -13.10 0.43 9.84
C TYR A 94 -14.60 0.11 9.85
N LEU A 95 -15.08 -0.69 8.90
CA LEU A 95 -16.50 -1.03 8.77
C LEU A 95 -17.01 -1.82 9.98
N GLU A 96 -16.23 -2.76 10.53
CA GLU A 96 -16.60 -3.51 11.74
C GLU A 96 -16.70 -2.63 12.97
N ASN A 97 -15.87 -1.59 13.06
CA ASN A 97 -15.78 -0.71 14.22
C ASN A 97 -16.56 0.60 14.05
N LEU A 98 -17.22 0.81 12.92
CA LEU A 98 -17.94 2.05 12.62
C LEU A 98 -19.10 2.29 13.61
N HIS A 99 -18.96 3.36 14.42
CA HIS A 99 -19.95 3.79 15.39
C HIS A 99 -19.76 5.27 15.75
N PHE A 100 -20.80 5.93 16.21
CA PHE A 100 -20.72 7.32 16.66
C PHE A 100 -20.84 7.38 18.18
N ASP A 101 -19.80 7.87 18.83
CA ASP A 101 -19.78 8.05 20.28
C ASP A 101 -20.51 9.35 20.72
N GLU A 102 -20.63 9.56 22.03
CA GLU A 102 -21.33 10.72 22.57
C GLU A 102 -20.69 12.05 22.12
N ARG A 103 -19.36 12.11 21.98
CA ARG A 103 -18.64 13.31 21.51
C ARG A 103 -18.93 13.59 20.05
N ASP A 104 -19.04 12.55 19.22
CA ASP A 104 -19.40 12.67 17.81
C ASP A 104 -20.82 13.25 17.67
N ILE A 105 -21.77 12.71 18.44
CA ILE A 105 -23.17 13.17 18.44
C ILE A 105 -23.28 14.60 18.96
N GLU A 106 -22.57 14.97 20.03
CA GLU A 106 -22.54 16.35 20.53
C GLU A 106 -21.96 17.33 19.53
N TYR A 107 -20.88 16.94 18.83
CA TYR A 107 -20.30 17.75 17.77
C TYR A 107 -21.31 17.95 16.62
N LEU A 108 -21.92 16.88 16.10
CA LEU A 108 -22.93 16.96 15.05
C LEU A 108 -24.12 17.82 15.46
N ARG A 109 -24.58 17.72 16.71
CA ARG A 109 -25.63 18.59 17.29
C ARG A 109 -25.23 20.06 17.26
N SER A 110 -23.96 20.36 17.56
CA SER A 110 -23.45 21.73 17.59
C SER A 110 -23.45 22.42 16.22
N LEU A 111 -23.43 21.65 15.12
CA LEU A 111 -23.53 22.17 13.75
C LEU A 111 -24.91 22.75 13.43
N LYS A 112 -25.97 22.34 14.15
CA LYS A 112 -27.37 22.81 13.99
C LYS A 112 -27.97 22.56 12.60
N ILE A 113 -27.50 21.53 11.92
CA ILE A 113 -27.99 21.09 10.58
C ILE A 113 -28.74 19.76 10.62
N TYR A 114 -28.66 19.04 11.75
CA TYR A 114 -29.31 17.75 11.95
C TYR A 114 -30.37 17.85 13.06
N ASP A 115 -31.48 17.12 12.91
CA ASP A 115 -32.51 17.05 13.96
C ASP A 115 -32.20 15.93 14.98
N GLU A 116 -32.84 16.01 16.16
CA GLU A 116 -32.58 15.10 17.28
C GLU A 116 -33.01 13.64 17.00
N ASP A 117 -33.96 13.41 16.09
CA ASP A 117 -34.40 12.06 15.76
C ASP A 117 -33.31 11.34 14.95
N PHE A 118 -32.68 12.01 13.99
CA PHE A 118 -31.55 11.50 13.26
C PHE A 118 -30.32 11.29 14.16
N LEU A 119 -30.00 12.26 15.03
CA LEU A 119 -28.86 12.13 15.96
C LEU A 119 -29.05 10.97 16.94
N ARG A 120 -30.28 10.74 17.41
CA ARG A 120 -30.61 9.60 18.25
C ARG A 120 -30.50 8.27 17.50
N TRP A 121 -30.94 8.21 16.26
CA TRP A 121 -30.75 7.05 15.40
C TRP A 121 -29.26 6.78 15.16
N LEU A 122 -28.48 7.82 14.88
CA LEU A 122 -27.04 7.74 14.60
C LEU A 122 -26.23 7.24 15.82
N SER A 123 -26.65 7.58 17.05
CA SER A 123 -25.98 7.10 18.28
C SER A 123 -26.03 5.58 18.46
N GLY A 124 -27.00 4.91 17.85
CA GLY A 124 -27.12 3.44 17.82
C GLY A 124 -26.57 2.79 16.55
N TYR A 125 -25.99 3.59 15.66
CA TYR A 125 -25.58 3.13 14.34
C TYR A 125 -24.47 2.08 14.39
N ARG A 126 -24.59 1.09 13.49
CA ARG A 126 -23.55 0.14 13.11
C ARG A 126 -23.68 -0.12 11.61
N PHE A 127 -22.58 -0.47 10.96
CA PHE A 127 -22.61 -0.86 9.56
C PHE A 127 -23.21 -2.28 9.40
N HIS A 128 -24.16 -2.44 8.45
CA HIS A 128 -24.87 -3.70 8.20
C HIS A 128 -24.75 -4.19 6.75
N GLY A 129 -23.73 -3.74 6.04
CA GLY A 129 -23.54 -4.09 4.62
C GLY A 129 -22.79 -5.38 4.40
N ASP A 130 -22.92 -5.89 3.17
CA ASP A 130 -22.07 -6.94 2.59
C ASP A 130 -20.97 -6.30 1.75
N VAL A 131 -19.77 -6.85 1.82
CA VAL A 131 -18.62 -6.41 1.00
C VAL A 131 -18.11 -7.59 0.18
N ILE A 132 -18.05 -7.39 -1.12
CA ILE A 132 -17.43 -8.30 -2.09
C ILE A 132 -16.17 -7.62 -2.62
N ALA A 133 -15.01 -8.28 -2.54
CA ALA A 133 -13.75 -7.68 -2.95
C ALA A 133 -12.79 -8.69 -3.59
N MET A 134 -11.82 -8.19 -4.34
CA MET A 134 -10.62 -8.96 -4.65
C MET A 134 -9.83 -9.23 -3.35
N PRO A 135 -9.12 -10.35 -3.24
CA PRO A 135 -8.14 -10.54 -2.17
C PRO A 135 -7.09 -9.41 -2.18
N GLU A 136 -6.69 -8.94 -0.99
CA GLU A 136 -5.62 -7.94 -0.90
C GLU A 136 -4.31 -8.48 -1.51
N GLY A 137 -3.60 -7.66 -2.27
CA GLY A 137 -2.47 -8.06 -3.08
C GLY A 137 -2.84 -8.50 -4.51
N SER A 138 -4.11 -8.50 -4.89
CA SER A 138 -4.50 -8.79 -6.28
C SER A 138 -3.91 -7.76 -7.24
N ILE A 139 -3.45 -8.24 -8.38
CA ILE A 139 -3.16 -7.37 -9.54
C ILE A 139 -4.49 -6.95 -10.14
N MET A 140 -4.66 -5.64 -10.34
CA MET A 140 -5.89 -5.03 -10.84
C MET A 140 -5.62 -4.08 -11.99
N TYR A 141 -6.64 -3.90 -12.82
CA TYR A 141 -6.57 -3.05 -14.03
C TYR A 141 -7.65 -1.95 -13.98
N PRO A 142 -7.52 -0.90 -14.80
CA PRO A 142 -8.50 0.18 -14.84
C PRO A 142 -9.93 -0.30 -15.11
N ASP A 143 -10.90 0.37 -14.49
CA ASP A 143 -12.36 0.14 -14.62
C ASP A 143 -12.87 -1.21 -14.09
N GLU A 144 -12.02 -2.00 -13.43
CA GLU A 144 -12.45 -3.20 -12.72
C GLU A 144 -13.13 -2.85 -11.40
N PRO A 145 -14.28 -3.45 -11.09
CA PRO A 145 -14.90 -3.31 -9.76
C PRO A 145 -14.09 -4.12 -8.73
N VAL A 146 -13.05 -3.50 -8.15
CA VAL A 146 -12.14 -4.18 -7.21
C VAL A 146 -12.81 -4.51 -5.89
N MET A 147 -13.79 -3.70 -5.50
CA MET A 147 -14.61 -3.88 -4.30
C MET A 147 -16.04 -3.40 -4.58
N THR A 148 -17.01 -4.10 -4.01
CA THR A 148 -18.43 -3.74 -4.07
C THR A 148 -19.00 -3.72 -2.65
N VAL A 149 -19.68 -2.64 -2.29
CA VAL A 149 -20.46 -2.51 -1.07
C VAL A 149 -21.94 -2.63 -1.43
N ASN A 150 -22.61 -3.63 -0.85
CA ASN A 150 -24.06 -3.81 -0.96
C ASN A 150 -24.67 -3.68 0.44
N ALA A 151 -25.36 -2.57 0.70
CA ALA A 151 -25.74 -2.20 2.06
C ALA A 151 -27.05 -1.39 2.06
N PRO A 152 -27.70 -1.20 3.25
CA PRO A 152 -28.68 -0.14 3.41
C PRO A 152 -28.14 1.18 2.84
N LEU A 153 -29.01 1.96 2.19
CA LEU A 153 -28.59 3.14 1.42
C LEU A 153 -27.74 4.13 2.25
N ILE A 154 -28.14 4.35 3.50
CA ILE A 154 -27.39 5.24 4.41
C ILE A 154 -26.04 4.63 4.75
N ASP A 155 -25.98 3.33 5.05
CA ASP A 155 -24.74 2.62 5.36
C ASP A 155 -23.75 2.71 4.18
N ALA A 156 -24.24 2.45 2.96
CA ALA A 156 -23.43 2.54 1.75
C ALA A 156 -22.94 3.96 1.46
N GLN A 157 -23.68 4.99 1.87
CA GLN A 157 -23.30 6.39 1.65
C GLN A 157 -22.25 6.89 2.64
N LEU A 158 -22.32 6.50 3.92
CA LEU A 158 -21.47 7.01 5.00
C LEU A 158 -20.01 6.54 4.95
N VAL A 159 -19.64 5.67 4.03
CA VAL A 159 -18.33 4.97 4.05
C VAL A 159 -17.41 5.32 2.87
N GLU A 160 -17.88 6.17 1.95
CA GLU A 160 -17.14 6.51 0.71
C GLU A 160 -15.74 7.04 0.99
N THR A 161 -15.63 8.12 1.77
CA THR A 161 -14.35 8.81 2.01
C THR A 161 -13.35 7.91 2.76
N ALA A 162 -13.80 7.20 3.79
CA ALA A 162 -12.92 6.33 4.57
C ALA A 162 -12.39 5.16 3.73
N ILE A 163 -13.25 4.50 2.95
CA ILE A 163 -12.85 3.42 2.02
C ILE A 163 -11.83 3.94 1.02
N LEU A 164 -12.14 5.05 0.36
CA LEU A 164 -11.27 5.58 -0.69
C LEU A 164 -9.92 6.05 -0.16
N THR A 165 -9.88 6.64 1.04
CA THR A 165 -8.62 7.09 1.67
C THR A 165 -7.67 5.91 1.91
N GLN A 166 -8.18 4.78 2.41
CA GLN A 166 -7.36 3.58 2.66
C GLN A 166 -6.89 2.94 1.36
N ILE A 167 -7.80 2.72 0.40
CA ILE A 167 -7.47 2.04 -0.86
C ILE A 167 -6.56 2.91 -1.72
N ASN A 168 -6.84 4.21 -1.87
CA ASN A 168 -6.02 5.11 -2.69
C ASN A 168 -4.58 5.16 -2.21
N HIS A 169 -4.37 5.39 -0.92
CA HIS A 169 -3.03 5.54 -0.36
C HIS A 169 -2.23 4.22 -0.46
N GLN A 170 -2.80 3.12 0.03
CA GLN A 170 -2.04 1.86 0.10
C GLN A 170 -1.83 1.24 -1.28
N SER A 171 -2.83 1.28 -2.18
CA SER A 171 -2.65 0.79 -3.55
C SER A 171 -1.62 1.61 -4.34
N LEU A 172 -1.61 2.93 -4.15
CA LEU A 172 -0.61 3.81 -4.76
C LEU A 172 0.81 3.45 -4.33
N VAL A 173 1.04 3.36 -3.01
CA VAL A 173 2.38 3.08 -2.48
C VAL A 173 2.83 1.65 -2.82
N ALA A 174 1.94 0.66 -2.76
CA ALA A 174 2.26 -0.72 -3.15
C ALA A 174 2.65 -0.80 -4.64
N THR A 175 1.89 -0.15 -5.52
CA THR A 175 2.16 -0.09 -6.96
C THR A 175 3.48 0.61 -7.25
N LYS A 176 3.75 1.75 -6.61
CA LYS A 176 5.01 2.49 -6.75
C LYS A 176 6.20 1.66 -6.28
N THR A 177 6.05 1.01 -5.13
CA THR A 177 7.12 0.17 -4.58
C THR A 177 7.44 -1.00 -5.49
N GLN A 178 6.44 -1.65 -6.09
CA GLN A 178 6.65 -2.74 -7.02
C GLN A 178 7.50 -2.30 -8.24
N ARG A 179 7.25 -1.12 -8.79
CA ARG A 179 8.08 -0.55 -9.86
C ARG A 179 9.54 -0.39 -9.42
N ILE A 180 9.75 0.12 -8.20
CA ILE A 180 11.08 0.32 -7.61
C ILE A 180 11.79 -1.03 -7.40
N VAL A 181 11.10 -2.02 -6.83
CA VAL A 181 11.63 -3.37 -6.59
C VAL A 181 12.03 -4.05 -7.91
N ARG A 182 11.21 -3.93 -8.94
CA ARG A 182 11.51 -4.46 -10.26
C ARG A 182 12.75 -3.79 -10.88
N ALA A 183 12.89 -2.46 -10.73
CA ALA A 183 14.08 -1.73 -11.19
C ALA A 183 15.35 -2.16 -10.47
N ALA A 184 15.25 -2.66 -9.24
CA ALA A 184 16.38 -3.16 -8.46
C ALA A 184 16.91 -4.52 -8.96
N GLN A 185 16.25 -5.20 -9.90
CA GLN A 185 16.73 -6.43 -10.56
C GLN A 185 17.15 -7.51 -9.56
N GLY A 186 16.29 -7.82 -8.57
CA GLY A 186 16.55 -8.84 -7.55
C GLY A 186 17.39 -8.37 -6.36
N ARG A 187 17.86 -7.14 -6.35
CA ARG A 187 18.51 -6.53 -5.19
C ARG A 187 17.49 -6.12 -4.14
N SER A 188 17.91 -6.17 -2.89
CA SER A 188 17.01 -5.81 -1.77
C SER A 188 16.62 -4.32 -1.80
N VAL A 189 15.36 -4.04 -1.49
CA VAL A 189 14.80 -2.70 -1.34
C VAL A 189 14.23 -2.53 0.06
N ALA A 190 14.68 -1.49 0.77
CA ALA A 190 14.16 -1.11 2.08
C ALA A 190 13.39 0.22 1.98
N ASP A 191 12.24 0.30 2.66
CA ASP A 191 11.53 1.57 2.85
C ASP A 191 12.22 2.45 3.89
N PHE A 192 12.73 3.61 3.47
CA PHE A 192 13.32 4.66 4.31
C PHE A 192 12.51 5.95 4.29
N GLY A 193 11.20 5.85 3.99
CA GLY A 193 10.35 6.97 3.65
C GLY A 193 9.67 7.70 4.81
N ALA A 194 9.59 7.11 6.01
CA ALA A 194 8.74 7.59 7.10
C ALA A 194 8.81 9.12 7.36
N ARG A 195 10.01 9.69 7.46
CA ARG A 195 10.21 11.13 7.71
C ARG A 195 9.80 12.06 6.56
N ARG A 196 9.44 11.51 5.41
CA ARG A 196 8.96 12.22 4.21
C ARG A 196 7.50 11.93 3.89
N ALA A 197 6.87 11.02 4.61
CA ALA A 197 5.44 10.76 4.50
C ALA A 197 4.62 11.98 4.91
N HIS A 198 3.39 12.08 4.41
CA HIS A 198 2.54 13.26 4.62
C HIS A 198 2.04 13.38 6.07
N ASN A 199 1.98 12.28 6.82
CA ASN A 199 1.72 12.24 8.26
C ASN A 199 2.14 10.88 8.86
N ILE A 200 1.86 10.65 10.15
CA ILE A 200 2.21 9.41 10.86
C ILE A 200 1.49 8.20 10.23
N ASP A 201 0.19 8.30 9.95
CA ASP A 201 -0.58 7.21 9.35
C ASP A 201 -0.06 6.87 7.94
N ALA A 202 0.25 7.87 7.14
CA ALA A 202 0.86 7.67 5.83
C ALA A 202 2.25 7.00 5.93
N ALA A 203 3.02 7.25 6.98
CA ALA A 203 4.29 6.55 7.20
C ALA A 203 4.06 5.07 7.58
N VAL A 204 3.12 4.79 8.47
CA VAL A 204 2.85 3.44 8.99
C VAL A 204 2.19 2.56 7.95
N TYR A 205 1.07 3.02 7.36
CA TYR A 205 0.35 2.27 6.32
C TYR A 205 1.09 2.30 4.98
N GLY A 206 1.89 3.33 4.72
CA GLY A 206 2.79 3.36 3.58
C GLY A 206 3.89 2.30 3.66
N ALA A 207 4.49 2.09 4.84
CA ALA A 207 5.44 1.00 5.06
C ALA A 207 4.79 -0.38 4.87
N ARG A 208 3.54 -0.57 5.35
CA ARG A 208 2.74 -1.77 5.11
C ARG A 208 2.54 -2.01 3.60
N ALA A 209 2.10 -0.98 2.89
CA ALA A 209 1.88 -1.04 1.45
C ALA A 209 3.18 -1.28 0.67
N ALA A 210 4.29 -0.68 1.08
CA ALA A 210 5.60 -0.92 0.49
C ALA A 210 6.02 -2.39 0.63
N TYR A 211 5.77 -3.01 1.79
CA TYR A 211 6.06 -4.42 1.99
C TYR A 211 5.19 -5.32 1.09
N ILE A 212 3.90 -5.01 0.93
CA ILE A 212 3.01 -5.68 -0.04
C ILE A 212 3.57 -5.55 -1.46
N GLY A 213 4.04 -4.35 -1.85
CA GLY A 213 4.63 -4.06 -3.15
C GLY A 213 6.00 -4.70 -3.40
N GLY A 214 6.57 -5.39 -2.40
CA GLY A 214 7.78 -6.19 -2.53
C GLY A 214 9.02 -5.65 -1.80
N ALA A 215 8.94 -4.52 -1.06
CA ALA A 215 10.03 -4.10 -0.20
C ALA A 215 10.36 -5.20 0.83
N ASP A 216 11.65 -5.38 1.15
CA ASP A 216 12.09 -6.44 2.07
C ASP A 216 12.00 -6.03 3.54
N SER A 217 12.05 -4.74 3.80
CA SER A 217 12.09 -4.19 5.16
C SER A 217 11.66 -2.72 5.18
N THR A 218 11.42 -2.20 6.37
CA THR A 218 11.17 -0.78 6.62
C THR A 218 12.07 -0.23 7.73
N ALA A 219 12.37 1.06 7.69
CA ALA A 219 12.99 1.76 8.82
C ALA A 219 11.96 2.22 9.86
N THR A 220 10.66 2.07 9.60
CA THR A 220 9.57 2.52 10.46
C THR A 220 9.29 1.48 11.55
N VAL A 221 9.84 1.70 12.75
CA VAL A 221 9.79 0.75 13.87
C VAL A 221 8.34 0.39 14.25
N LEU A 222 7.43 1.38 14.27
CA LEU A 222 6.02 1.16 14.58
C LEU A 222 5.35 0.23 13.56
N ALA A 223 5.64 0.41 12.26
CA ALA A 223 5.11 -0.49 11.23
C ALA A 223 5.65 -1.92 11.35
N GLY A 224 6.93 -2.05 11.75
CA GLY A 224 7.52 -3.35 12.09
C GLY A 224 6.79 -4.04 13.23
N GLN A 225 6.46 -3.29 14.29
CA GLN A 225 5.73 -3.80 15.45
C GLN A 225 4.29 -4.21 15.08
N MET A 226 3.56 -3.34 14.37
CA MET A 226 2.14 -3.56 14.05
C MET A 226 1.93 -4.70 13.03
N PHE A 227 2.79 -4.79 12.03
CA PHE A 227 2.55 -5.66 10.86
C PHE A 227 3.57 -6.80 10.72
N GLY A 228 4.51 -6.92 11.64
CA GLY A 228 5.55 -7.95 11.57
C GLY A 228 6.54 -7.76 10.40
N ILE A 229 6.70 -6.53 9.90
CA ILE A 229 7.64 -6.22 8.82
C ILE A 229 9.06 -6.23 9.39
N PRO A 230 10.04 -6.87 8.71
CA PRO A 230 11.44 -6.78 9.13
C PRO A 230 11.89 -5.33 9.21
N VAL A 231 12.50 -4.93 10.34
CA VAL A 231 13.01 -3.58 10.52
C VAL A 231 14.49 -3.53 10.16
N SER A 232 14.88 -2.57 9.32
CA SER A 232 16.26 -2.35 8.94
C SER A 232 16.63 -0.87 9.01
N GLY A 233 17.89 -0.62 9.25
CA GLY A 233 18.44 0.73 9.31
C GLY A 233 19.92 0.68 9.71
N THR A 234 20.58 1.84 9.62
CA THR A 234 21.98 1.99 9.97
C THR A 234 22.13 3.15 10.95
N MET A 235 23.10 4.02 10.72
CA MET A 235 23.29 5.28 11.45
C MET A 235 22.87 6.47 10.59
N ALA A 236 22.77 7.64 11.19
CA ALA A 236 22.66 8.92 10.49
C ALA A 236 24.03 9.67 10.54
N HIS A 237 24.21 10.68 9.68
CA HIS A 237 25.41 11.52 9.67
C HIS A 237 25.69 12.16 11.03
N SER A 238 24.64 12.49 11.82
CA SER A 238 24.78 13.03 13.18
C SER A 238 25.55 12.12 14.14
N TRP A 239 25.49 10.78 13.95
CA TRP A 239 26.33 9.85 14.70
C TRP A 239 27.81 10.08 14.41
N VAL A 240 28.16 10.18 13.12
CA VAL A 240 29.55 10.42 12.69
C VAL A 240 30.04 11.78 13.19
N MET A 241 29.21 12.82 13.01
CA MET A 241 29.52 14.21 13.39
C MET A 241 29.63 14.44 14.91
N TYR A 242 29.01 13.59 15.73
CA TYR A 242 29.07 13.68 17.19
C TYR A 242 30.43 13.25 17.76
N HIS A 243 31.17 12.38 17.10
CA HIS A 243 32.46 11.88 17.53
C HIS A 243 33.59 12.79 17.05
N ASP A 244 34.74 12.69 17.69
CA ASP A 244 35.91 13.53 17.39
C ASP A 244 36.42 13.35 15.95
N ASP A 245 36.28 12.12 15.40
CA ASP A 245 36.63 11.79 14.03
C ASP A 245 35.76 10.63 13.51
N GLU A 246 35.73 10.42 12.18
CA GLU A 246 34.95 9.43 11.49
C GLU A 246 35.34 7.98 11.87
N TYR A 247 36.62 7.70 12.01
CA TYR A 247 37.09 6.38 12.43
C TYR A 247 36.61 6.03 13.84
N THR A 248 36.66 6.96 14.77
CA THR A 248 36.14 6.77 16.13
C THR A 248 34.64 6.49 16.12
N ALA A 249 33.86 7.19 15.29
CA ALA A 249 32.43 6.93 15.12
C ALA A 249 32.15 5.51 14.61
N PHE A 250 32.88 5.09 13.58
CA PHE A 250 32.76 3.76 12.96
C PHE A 250 33.17 2.65 13.92
N ARG A 251 34.31 2.81 14.60
CA ARG A 251 34.78 1.88 15.62
C ARG A 251 33.73 1.68 16.72
N ARG A 252 33.20 2.75 17.29
CA ARG A 252 32.16 2.68 18.34
C ARG A 252 30.91 1.97 17.85
N PHE A 253 30.47 2.24 16.64
CA PHE A 253 29.30 1.57 16.08
C PHE A 253 29.55 0.06 15.86
N ALA A 254 30.73 -0.30 15.35
CA ALA A 254 31.13 -1.68 15.13
C ALA A 254 31.28 -2.46 16.45
N GLU A 255 31.83 -1.84 17.51
CA GLU A 255 31.91 -2.43 18.85
C GLU A 255 30.52 -2.72 19.45
N LEU A 256 29.53 -1.83 19.23
CA LEU A 256 28.16 -1.98 19.73
C LEU A 256 27.31 -2.97 18.91
N TYR A 257 27.49 -2.98 17.59
CA TYR A 257 26.68 -3.77 16.65
C TYR A 257 27.53 -4.61 15.70
N PRO A 258 28.39 -5.51 16.22
CA PRO A 258 29.39 -6.21 15.40
C PRO A 258 28.79 -7.13 14.34
N ASP A 259 27.57 -7.65 14.56
CA ASP A 259 26.86 -8.52 13.61
C ASP A 259 26.07 -7.75 12.53
N ASN A 260 25.86 -6.44 12.74
CA ASN A 260 25.04 -5.59 11.87
C ASN A 260 25.77 -4.29 11.48
N ALA A 261 27.10 -4.27 11.50
CA ALA A 261 27.88 -3.08 11.18
C ALA A 261 27.77 -2.74 9.69
N VAL A 262 26.91 -1.74 9.39
CA VAL A 262 26.83 -1.05 8.10
C VAL A 262 27.18 0.41 8.34
N LEU A 263 28.28 0.89 7.75
CA LEU A 263 28.88 2.19 8.05
C LEU A 263 28.53 3.22 6.97
N LEU A 264 28.09 4.41 7.39
CA LEU A 264 27.71 5.52 6.51
C LEU A 264 28.95 6.33 6.13
N VAL A 265 29.42 6.15 4.89
CA VAL A 265 30.78 6.57 4.49
C VAL A 265 30.88 7.91 3.75
N ASP A 266 29.76 8.62 3.60
CA ASP A 266 29.67 9.86 2.86
C ASP A 266 29.46 11.11 3.73
N THR A 267 29.79 11.04 5.01
CA THR A 267 29.66 12.21 5.91
C THR A 267 30.63 13.32 5.48
N TYR A 268 31.82 12.98 5.05
CA TYR A 268 32.86 13.94 4.61
C TYR A 268 33.30 13.66 3.18
N ASN A 269 34.04 12.58 2.94
CA ASN A 269 34.50 12.17 1.63
C ASN A 269 34.47 10.65 1.51
N VAL A 270 33.71 10.12 0.55
CA VAL A 270 33.52 8.69 0.40
C VAL A 270 34.83 7.95 0.16
N LEU A 271 35.66 8.42 -0.79
CA LEU A 271 36.84 7.71 -1.26
C LEU A 271 38.12 8.03 -0.48
N ASP A 272 38.23 9.28 0.01
CA ASP A 272 39.45 9.72 0.71
C ASP A 272 39.42 9.46 2.22
N SER A 273 38.21 9.33 2.82
CA SER A 273 38.08 9.09 4.27
C SER A 273 37.09 7.97 4.62
N GLY A 274 35.87 7.98 4.11
CA GLY A 274 34.80 7.09 4.53
C GLY A 274 35.10 5.61 4.29
N VAL A 275 35.39 5.22 3.04
CA VAL A 275 35.76 3.83 2.70
C VAL A 275 37.08 3.41 3.35
N PRO A 276 38.17 4.22 3.36
CA PRO A 276 39.39 3.90 4.10
C PRO A 276 39.13 3.66 5.60
N ASN A 277 38.34 4.50 6.28
CA ASN A 277 38.01 4.32 7.68
C ASN A 277 37.11 3.12 7.95
N ALA A 278 36.21 2.78 7.02
CA ALA A 278 35.40 1.55 7.08
C ALA A 278 36.29 0.29 6.97
N ILE A 279 37.25 0.28 6.02
CA ILE A 279 38.24 -0.79 5.87
C ILE A 279 39.11 -0.91 7.13
N ARG A 280 39.59 0.20 7.65
CA ARG A 280 40.34 0.24 8.91
C ARG A 280 39.52 -0.34 10.06
N THR A 281 38.26 0.03 10.21
CA THR A 281 37.36 -0.50 11.24
C THR A 281 37.15 -2.00 11.09
N ALA A 282 36.97 -2.50 9.86
CA ALA A 282 36.87 -3.93 9.59
C ALA A 282 38.14 -4.67 10.09
N ASN A 283 39.32 -4.18 9.75
CA ASN A 283 40.60 -4.83 10.06
C ASN A 283 40.98 -4.73 11.54
N GLU A 284 40.82 -3.55 12.16
CA GLU A 284 41.27 -3.30 13.53
C GLU A 284 40.25 -3.71 14.60
N VAL A 285 38.95 -3.80 14.25
CA VAL A 285 37.87 -4.05 15.21
C VAL A 285 37.14 -5.35 14.93
N LEU A 286 36.51 -5.46 13.75
CA LEU A 286 35.59 -6.57 13.48
C LEU A 286 36.31 -7.91 13.26
N ILE A 287 37.35 -7.96 12.44
CA ILE A 287 38.10 -9.18 12.15
C ILE A 287 38.74 -9.76 13.44
N PRO A 288 39.36 -8.97 14.33
CA PRO A 288 39.85 -9.48 15.62
C PRO A 288 38.76 -10.05 16.52
N MET A 289 37.50 -9.57 16.39
CA MET A 289 36.33 -10.09 17.09
C MET A 289 35.74 -11.35 16.41
N GLY A 290 36.31 -11.82 15.32
CA GLY A 290 35.75 -12.93 14.51
C GLY A 290 34.50 -12.51 13.73
N LYS A 291 34.32 -11.22 13.46
CA LYS A 291 33.17 -10.65 12.76
C LYS A 291 33.58 -10.05 11.42
N ARG A 292 32.58 -9.76 10.57
CA ARG A 292 32.80 -9.17 9.23
C ARG A 292 32.03 -7.87 9.10
N LEU A 293 32.60 -6.89 8.37
CA LEU A 293 31.88 -5.69 7.98
C LEU A 293 30.71 -6.06 7.07
N LYS A 294 29.48 -5.83 7.51
CA LYS A 294 28.29 -6.21 6.74
C LYS A 294 28.10 -5.35 5.50
N GLY A 295 28.44 -4.07 5.59
CA GLY A 295 28.31 -3.17 4.46
C GLY A 295 28.78 -1.76 4.73
N ILE A 296 28.80 -1.00 3.66
CA ILE A 296 28.91 0.46 3.66
C ILE A 296 27.64 1.05 3.05
N ARG A 297 27.27 2.27 3.43
CA ARG A 297 26.16 3.01 2.85
C ARG A 297 26.64 4.32 2.25
N ILE A 298 26.20 4.60 1.02
CA ILE A 298 26.45 5.84 0.28
C ILE A 298 25.10 6.53 0.08
N ASP A 299 24.96 7.76 0.59
CA ASP A 299 23.71 8.54 0.61
C ASP A 299 23.78 9.80 -0.27
N SER A 300 24.91 10.05 -0.95
CA SER A 300 25.13 11.26 -1.75
C SER A 300 26.12 11.04 -2.90
N GLY A 301 26.17 12.02 -3.81
CA GLY A 301 27.11 12.02 -4.93
C GLY A 301 26.70 11.15 -6.12
N ASP A 302 27.63 10.86 -7.01
CA ASP A 302 27.43 9.95 -8.14
C ASP A 302 27.51 8.49 -7.67
N LEU A 303 26.35 7.92 -7.38
CA LEU A 303 26.22 6.57 -6.81
C LEU A 303 26.79 5.49 -7.73
N ALA A 304 26.71 5.65 -9.06
CA ALA A 304 27.28 4.68 -10.00
C ALA A 304 28.80 4.69 -9.95
N TYR A 305 29.41 5.88 -9.99
CA TYR A 305 30.86 6.03 -9.90
C TYR A 305 31.40 5.61 -8.52
N LEU A 306 30.82 6.19 -7.45
CA LEU A 306 31.29 5.98 -6.08
C LEU A 306 31.19 4.51 -5.66
N SER A 307 30.13 3.81 -6.06
CA SER A 307 29.99 2.40 -5.71
C SER A 307 31.00 1.49 -6.42
N LYS A 308 31.38 1.81 -7.66
CA LYS A 308 32.43 1.08 -8.38
C LYS A 308 33.80 1.25 -7.73
N GLU A 309 34.15 2.49 -7.38
CA GLU A 309 35.43 2.76 -6.72
C GLU A 309 35.47 2.18 -5.30
N ALA A 310 34.38 2.33 -4.53
CA ALA A 310 34.27 1.71 -3.20
C ALA A 310 34.39 0.18 -3.28
N ARG A 311 33.76 -0.46 -4.29
CA ARG A 311 33.86 -1.91 -4.49
C ARG A 311 35.31 -2.33 -4.76
N ARG A 312 36.02 -1.62 -5.65
CA ARG A 312 37.44 -1.87 -5.93
C ARG A 312 38.28 -1.78 -4.64
N MET A 313 38.11 -0.70 -3.84
CA MET A 313 38.86 -0.52 -2.61
C MET A 313 38.58 -1.61 -1.56
N LEU A 314 37.32 -2.03 -1.43
CA LEU A 314 36.91 -3.10 -0.53
C LEU A 314 37.49 -4.46 -0.96
N ASP A 315 37.51 -4.75 -2.26
CA ASP A 315 38.05 -5.99 -2.81
C ASP A 315 39.58 -6.05 -2.65
N GLU A 316 40.30 -4.95 -2.91
CA GLU A 316 41.73 -4.82 -2.66
C GLU A 316 42.08 -5.03 -1.17
N ALA A 317 41.17 -4.66 -0.25
CA ALA A 317 41.32 -4.89 1.18
C ALA A 317 40.87 -6.30 1.65
N GLY A 318 40.46 -7.20 0.73
CA GLY A 318 39.95 -8.54 1.06
C GLY A 318 38.55 -8.58 1.67
N LEU A 319 37.79 -7.51 1.53
CA LEU A 319 36.39 -7.37 2.03
C LEU A 319 35.37 -7.62 0.92
N THR A 320 35.53 -8.69 0.16
CA THR A 320 34.71 -9.04 -1.02
C THR A 320 33.25 -9.35 -0.67
N ASP A 321 32.97 -9.72 0.56
CA ASP A 321 31.63 -9.99 1.12
C ASP A 321 30.90 -8.74 1.68
N CYS A 322 31.61 -7.62 1.83
CA CYS A 322 31.06 -6.36 2.30
C CYS A 322 30.05 -5.80 1.27
N LYS A 323 28.81 -5.55 1.71
CA LYS A 323 27.72 -5.07 0.85
C LYS A 323 27.77 -3.55 0.66
N ILE A 324 27.31 -3.06 -0.48
CA ILE A 324 27.15 -1.63 -0.75
C ILE A 324 25.68 -1.27 -0.80
N VAL A 325 25.25 -0.40 0.09
CA VAL A 325 23.89 0.12 0.21
C VAL A 325 23.85 1.52 -0.41
N ALA A 326 22.95 1.76 -1.35
CA ALA A 326 22.69 3.10 -1.87
C ALA A 326 21.38 3.67 -1.30
N SER A 327 21.38 4.95 -0.98
CA SER A 327 20.18 5.70 -0.61
C SER A 327 20.25 7.12 -1.18
N ASN A 328 19.23 7.95 -0.95
CA ASN A 328 19.07 9.30 -1.48
C ASN A 328 18.42 9.40 -2.87
N SER A 329 17.24 10.05 -2.90
CA SER A 329 16.50 10.46 -4.11
C SER A 329 16.27 9.35 -5.15
N LEU A 330 16.20 8.10 -4.69
CA LEU A 330 16.04 6.92 -5.53
C LEU A 330 14.57 6.71 -5.93
N ASP A 331 14.38 6.32 -7.18
CA ASP A 331 13.16 5.78 -7.76
C ASP A 331 13.51 4.72 -8.81
N GLU A 332 12.50 4.15 -9.50
CA GLU A 332 12.70 3.14 -10.52
C GLU A 332 13.61 3.58 -11.67
N PHE A 333 13.56 4.84 -12.06
CA PHE A 333 14.38 5.39 -13.16
C PHE A 333 15.82 5.61 -12.72
N THR A 334 16.02 6.19 -11.55
CA THR A 334 17.36 6.44 -10.99
C THR A 334 18.08 5.13 -10.69
N ILE A 335 17.39 4.15 -10.08
CA ILE A 335 17.96 2.83 -9.80
C ILE A 335 18.39 2.14 -11.09
N ARG A 336 17.53 2.12 -12.10
CA ARG A 336 17.84 1.54 -13.40
C ARG A 336 19.05 2.21 -14.03
N SER A 337 19.08 3.55 -14.04
CA SER A 337 20.23 4.31 -14.57
C SER A 337 21.56 3.99 -13.86
N ILE A 338 21.55 3.86 -12.52
CA ILE A 338 22.74 3.49 -11.74
C ILE A 338 23.22 2.09 -12.15
N LEU A 339 22.31 1.13 -12.28
CA LEU A 339 22.65 -0.23 -12.66
C LEU A 339 23.13 -0.34 -14.11
N ASP A 340 22.49 0.37 -15.04
CA ASP A 340 22.89 0.41 -16.46
C ASP A 340 24.30 1.01 -16.64
N GLN A 341 24.73 1.89 -15.73
CA GLN A 341 26.08 2.44 -15.67
C GLN A 341 27.10 1.51 -14.97
N GLY A 342 26.69 0.31 -14.59
CA GLY A 342 27.54 -0.67 -13.90
C GLY A 342 27.76 -0.38 -12.41
N GLY A 343 26.86 0.35 -11.76
CA GLY A 343 26.90 0.60 -10.32
C GLY A 343 26.92 -0.68 -9.51
N CYS A 344 27.87 -0.80 -8.57
CA CYS A 344 28.07 -1.97 -7.72
C CYS A 344 27.26 -1.85 -6.44
N ILE A 345 25.92 -1.88 -6.55
CA ILE A 345 24.99 -1.76 -5.43
C ILE A 345 24.38 -3.12 -5.12
N ASP A 346 24.32 -3.50 -3.84
CA ASP A 346 23.69 -4.74 -3.36
C ASP A 346 22.28 -4.52 -2.82
N SER A 347 21.97 -3.32 -2.30
CA SER A 347 20.65 -2.98 -1.79
C SER A 347 20.37 -1.48 -1.86
N PHE A 348 19.09 -1.13 -1.88
CA PHE A 348 18.59 0.24 -2.00
C PHE A 348 17.71 0.62 -0.81
N GLY A 349 18.04 1.74 -0.14
CA GLY A 349 17.18 2.40 0.82
C GLY A 349 16.39 3.51 0.13
N VAL A 350 15.11 3.30 -0.13
CA VAL A 350 14.28 4.23 -0.89
C VAL A 350 13.33 4.97 0.02
N GLY A 351 13.37 6.30 -0.01
CA GLY A 351 12.63 7.14 0.93
C GLY A 351 11.50 7.93 0.28
N GLU A 352 11.75 9.24 0.06
CA GLU A 352 10.74 10.22 -0.37
C GLU A 352 9.92 9.76 -1.57
N ARG A 353 10.59 9.36 -2.66
CA ARG A 353 9.91 9.06 -3.93
C ARG A 353 9.06 7.79 -3.88
N LEU A 354 9.35 6.87 -2.94
CA LEU A 354 8.52 5.71 -2.66
C LEU A 354 7.28 6.11 -1.84
N ILE A 355 7.49 6.68 -0.65
CA ILE A 355 6.41 6.87 0.33
C ILE A 355 5.39 7.93 -0.09
N THR A 356 5.77 8.87 -0.95
CA THR A 356 4.90 9.91 -1.50
C THR A 356 4.43 9.59 -2.92
N ALA A 357 4.90 8.51 -3.53
CA ALA A 357 4.72 8.22 -4.96
C ALA A 357 4.94 9.47 -5.82
N LYS A 358 6.04 10.17 -5.60
CA LYS A 358 6.29 11.56 -6.02
C LYS A 358 5.99 11.89 -7.48
N SER A 359 6.20 10.93 -8.39
CA SER A 359 5.98 11.12 -9.83
C SER A 359 4.52 11.23 -10.21
N ASP A 360 3.63 10.49 -9.51
CA ASP A 360 2.18 10.48 -9.74
C ASP A 360 1.48 10.20 -8.39
N PRO A 361 1.26 11.24 -7.57
CA PRO A 361 0.91 11.08 -6.14
C PRO A 361 -0.57 10.80 -5.88
N VAL A 362 -1.38 10.57 -6.92
CA VAL A 362 -2.82 10.35 -6.78
C VAL A 362 -3.22 9.06 -7.49
N PHE A 363 -3.75 8.09 -6.74
CA PHE A 363 -4.27 6.85 -7.32
C PHE A 363 -5.57 7.06 -8.08
N GLY A 364 -6.50 7.82 -7.51
CA GLY A 364 -7.73 8.24 -8.16
C GLY A 364 -8.80 7.17 -8.25
N ALA A 365 -8.86 6.22 -7.31
CA ALA A 365 -10.00 5.35 -7.16
C ALA A 365 -11.25 6.15 -6.79
N VAL A 366 -12.40 5.64 -7.20
CA VAL A 366 -13.72 6.24 -7.02
C VAL A 366 -14.69 5.22 -6.44
N TYR A 367 -15.72 5.73 -5.77
CA TYR A 367 -16.83 4.97 -5.19
C TYR A 367 -18.12 5.42 -5.87
N LYS A 368 -18.81 4.53 -6.58
CA LYS A 368 -19.94 4.95 -7.43
C LYS A 368 -21.15 4.05 -7.29
N LEU A 369 -22.32 4.68 -7.14
CA LEU A 369 -23.61 3.99 -7.15
C LEU A 369 -23.81 3.29 -8.50
N VAL A 370 -24.08 1.99 -8.47
CA VAL A 370 -24.28 1.16 -9.66
C VAL A 370 -25.62 0.45 -9.69
N ALA A 371 -26.28 0.29 -8.54
CA ALA A 371 -27.65 -0.22 -8.47
C ALA A 371 -28.38 0.29 -7.21
N VAL A 372 -29.70 0.40 -7.31
CA VAL A 372 -30.61 0.60 -6.19
C VAL A 372 -31.58 -0.57 -6.11
N HIS A 373 -32.04 -0.89 -4.90
CA HIS A 373 -32.98 -1.99 -4.69
C HIS A 373 -34.35 -1.45 -4.34
N GLU A 374 -35.36 -1.83 -5.09
CA GLU A 374 -36.76 -1.52 -4.88
C GLU A 374 -37.49 -2.82 -4.49
N GLY A 375 -37.62 -3.08 -3.19
CA GLY A 375 -38.06 -4.37 -2.67
C GLY A 375 -37.08 -5.49 -3.04
N GLN A 376 -37.53 -6.50 -3.78
CA GLN A 376 -36.67 -7.59 -4.27
C GLN A 376 -36.01 -7.29 -5.63
N ALA A 377 -36.43 -6.23 -6.33
CA ALA A 377 -35.89 -5.86 -7.62
C ALA A 377 -34.62 -5.03 -7.48
N CYS A 378 -33.57 -5.42 -8.20
CA CYS A 378 -32.31 -4.67 -8.29
C CYS A 378 -32.32 -3.89 -9.61
N ARG A 379 -32.45 -2.57 -9.55
CA ARG A 379 -32.44 -1.67 -10.69
C ARG A 379 -31.03 -1.12 -10.92
N PRO A 380 -30.37 -1.45 -12.03
CA PRO A 380 -29.05 -0.88 -12.35
C PRO A 380 -29.18 0.63 -12.59
N THR A 381 -28.16 1.38 -12.13
CA THR A 381 -28.05 2.84 -12.33
C THR A 381 -26.79 3.17 -13.09
N ILE A 382 -26.86 4.20 -13.95
CA ILE A 382 -25.72 4.65 -14.73
C ILE A 382 -25.60 6.17 -14.65
N LYS A 383 -24.36 6.65 -14.42
CA LYS A 383 -24.05 8.06 -14.57
C LYS A 383 -23.54 8.32 -15.98
N ILE A 384 -24.17 9.26 -16.69
CA ILE A 384 -23.66 9.79 -17.95
C ILE A 384 -22.69 10.95 -17.65
N SER A 385 -21.68 11.09 -18.47
CA SER A 385 -20.72 12.19 -18.44
C SER A 385 -20.34 12.56 -19.87
N GLU A 386 -20.04 13.81 -20.10
CA GLU A 386 -19.43 14.26 -21.36
C GLU A 386 -18.09 13.59 -21.64
N THR A 387 -17.40 13.13 -20.60
CA THR A 387 -16.15 12.36 -20.70
C THR A 387 -16.48 10.87 -20.63
N PHE A 388 -16.24 10.14 -21.72
CA PHE A 388 -16.56 8.71 -21.86
C PHE A 388 -15.98 7.86 -20.72
N GLU A 389 -14.75 8.11 -20.30
CA GLU A 389 -14.05 7.43 -19.20
C GLU A 389 -14.72 7.62 -17.83
N LYS A 390 -15.66 8.58 -17.70
CA LYS A 390 -16.43 8.80 -16.47
C LYS A 390 -17.77 8.06 -16.45
N ILE A 391 -18.11 7.35 -17.51
CA ILE A 391 -19.32 6.52 -17.59
C ILE A 391 -19.10 5.27 -16.73
N THR A 392 -20.01 5.02 -15.77
CA THR A 392 -19.89 3.88 -14.87
C THR A 392 -20.30 2.56 -15.52
N ASN A 393 -19.85 1.45 -14.94
CA ASN A 393 -20.32 0.11 -15.28
C ASN A 393 -21.52 -0.22 -14.37
N PRO A 394 -22.78 -0.22 -14.89
CA PRO A 394 -23.99 -0.30 -14.09
C PRO A 394 -24.30 -1.71 -13.57
N GLY A 395 -25.13 -1.78 -12.53
CA GLY A 395 -25.70 -3.02 -12.02
C GLY A 395 -24.75 -3.86 -11.19
N ARG A 396 -25.30 -4.87 -10.52
CA ARG A 396 -24.52 -5.90 -9.83
C ARG A 396 -23.86 -6.80 -10.87
N LYS A 397 -22.59 -7.12 -10.65
CA LYS A 397 -21.75 -7.79 -11.66
C LYS A 397 -20.72 -8.71 -11.03
N GLN A 398 -20.22 -9.63 -11.83
CA GLN A 398 -19.07 -10.46 -11.50
C GLN A 398 -17.87 -10.03 -12.34
N LEU A 399 -16.67 -10.32 -11.85
CA LEU A 399 -15.41 -10.07 -12.50
C LEU A 399 -14.62 -11.37 -12.58
N TRP A 400 -14.17 -11.70 -13.78
CA TRP A 400 -13.46 -12.94 -14.10
C TRP A 400 -12.14 -12.60 -14.78
N ARG A 401 -11.11 -13.40 -14.54
CA ARG A 401 -9.84 -13.35 -15.29
C ARG A 401 -9.71 -14.59 -16.16
N VAL A 402 -9.36 -14.36 -17.41
CA VAL A 402 -9.18 -15.38 -18.44
C VAL A 402 -7.69 -15.65 -18.59
N TYR A 403 -7.32 -16.92 -18.53
CA TYR A 403 -5.92 -17.36 -18.66
C TYR A 403 -5.78 -18.24 -19.90
N ASP A 404 -4.64 -18.09 -20.58
CA ASP A 404 -4.26 -18.99 -21.69
C ASP A 404 -3.80 -20.37 -21.17
N SER A 405 -3.39 -21.25 -22.10
CA SER A 405 -2.89 -22.60 -21.77
C SER A 405 -1.61 -22.61 -20.95
N ASP A 406 -0.83 -21.54 -20.97
CA ASP A 406 0.43 -21.39 -20.26
C ASP A 406 0.25 -20.74 -18.87
N GLY A 407 -0.97 -20.29 -18.58
CA GLY A 407 -1.35 -19.68 -17.29
C GLY A 407 -1.21 -18.15 -17.25
N TRP A 408 -0.91 -17.50 -18.37
CA TRP A 408 -0.86 -16.05 -18.44
C TRP A 408 -2.26 -15.43 -18.53
N ALA A 409 -2.50 -14.36 -17.79
CA ALA A 409 -3.74 -13.61 -17.84
C ALA A 409 -3.83 -12.82 -19.16
N ILE A 410 -4.84 -13.11 -19.97
CA ILE A 410 -4.99 -12.52 -21.31
C ILE A 410 -6.09 -11.47 -21.40
N ALA A 411 -7.06 -11.51 -20.50
CA ALA A 411 -8.14 -10.54 -20.42
C ALA A 411 -8.90 -10.69 -19.11
N ASP A 412 -9.59 -9.63 -18.68
CA ASP A 412 -10.60 -9.70 -17.64
C ASP A 412 -12.00 -9.48 -18.24
N LEU A 413 -13.02 -10.06 -17.62
CA LEU A 413 -14.38 -10.08 -18.12
C LEU A 413 -15.37 -9.63 -17.05
N ILE A 414 -16.21 -8.66 -17.39
CA ILE A 414 -17.38 -8.30 -16.59
C ILE A 414 -18.62 -9.03 -17.13
N THR A 415 -19.36 -9.69 -16.22
CA THR A 415 -20.68 -10.29 -16.50
C THR A 415 -21.72 -9.74 -15.54
N LYS A 416 -23.00 -9.88 -15.85
CA LYS A 416 -24.06 -9.67 -14.87
C LYS A 416 -23.89 -10.65 -13.70
N GLU A 417 -24.35 -10.28 -12.52
CA GLU A 417 -24.26 -11.16 -11.34
C GLU A 417 -25.04 -12.47 -11.51
N ASP A 418 -26.20 -12.40 -12.15
CA ASP A 418 -27.10 -13.52 -12.44
C ASP A 418 -26.74 -14.30 -13.71
N GLU A 419 -25.68 -13.89 -14.40
CA GLU A 419 -25.22 -14.54 -15.61
C GLU A 419 -24.30 -15.72 -15.28
N SER A 420 -24.58 -16.87 -15.87
CA SER A 420 -23.73 -18.07 -15.78
C SER A 420 -23.21 -18.42 -17.18
N PRO A 421 -22.18 -17.72 -17.64
CA PRO A 421 -21.65 -17.97 -18.99
C PRO A 421 -21.04 -19.37 -19.06
N ASP A 422 -21.24 -20.03 -20.20
CA ASP A 422 -20.58 -21.31 -20.50
C ASP A 422 -19.17 -21.05 -21.03
N PHE A 423 -18.19 -21.31 -20.18
CA PHE A 423 -16.78 -21.17 -20.52
C PHE A 423 -16.12 -22.48 -21.01
N SER A 424 -16.87 -23.54 -21.22
CA SER A 424 -16.33 -24.83 -21.67
C SER A 424 -15.88 -24.84 -23.14
N GLY A 425 -16.35 -23.87 -23.94
CA GLY A 425 -16.04 -23.73 -25.37
C GLY A 425 -15.41 -22.37 -25.70
N ALA A 426 -15.39 -22.05 -26.99
CA ALA A 426 -14.98 -20.72 -27.43
C ALA A 426 -15.99 -19.67 -26.97
N TYR A 427 -15.52 -18.63 -26.31
CA TYR A 427 -16.37 -17.55 -25.83
C TYR A 427 -15.96 -16.21 -26.47
N ALA A 428 -16.96 -15.48 -26.96
CA ALA A 428 -16.77 -14.18 -27.61
C ALA A 428 -17.11 -13.06 -26.65
N PHE A 429 -16.17 -12.15 -26.47
CA PHE A 429 -16.29 -10.96 -25.62
C PHE A 429 -16.39 -9.69 -26.45
N VAL A 430 -16.89 -8.62 -25.84
CA VAL A 430 -17.03 -7.30 -26.45
C VAL A 430 -16.13 -6.31 -25.73
N ASP A 431 -15.18 -5.73 -26.46
CA ASP A 431 -14.41 -4.58 -25.97
C ASP A 431 -15.37 -3.36 -25.87
N PRO A 432 -15.64 -2.82 -24.67
CA PRO A 432 -16.61 -1.73 -24.51
C PRO A 432 -16.17 -0.41 -25.13
N GLN A 433 -14.87 -0.21 -25.32
CA GLN A 433 -14.30 1.00 -25.94
C GLN A 433 -14.19 0.83 -27.47
N LYS A 434 -14.03 -0.41 -27.94
CA LYS A 434 -13.84 -0.75 -29.35
C LYS A 434 -14.79 -1.88 -29.77
N PRO A 435 -16.12 -1.64 -29.81
CA PRO A 435 -17.12 -2.69 -30.01
C PRO A 435 -17.01 -3.47 -31.34
N TRP A 436 -16.24 -2.94 -32.29
CA TRP A 436 -15.88 -3.65 -33.52
C TRP A 436 -14.78 -4.69 -33.32
N LYS A 437 -14.01 -4.63 -32.23
CA LYS A 437 -13.09 -5.70 -31.83
C LYS A 437 -13.85 -6.76 -31.06
N ARG A 438 -13.67 -7.99 -31.49
CA ARG A 438 -14.20 -9.18 -30.81
C ARG A 438 -13.03 -10.07 -30.47
N HIS A 439 -12.89 -10.42 -29.21
CA HIS A 439 -11.99 -11.46 -28.80
C HIS A 439 -12.74 -12.77 -28.66
N VAL A 440 -12.19 -13.85 -29.22
CA VAL A 440 -12.72 -15.21 -29.07
C VAL A 440 -11.60 -16.01 -28.40
N PHE A 441 -11.85 -16.44 -27.19
CA PHE A 441 -10.92 -17.26 -26.43
C PHE A 441 -11.29 -18.75 -26.59
N SER A 442 -10.29 -19.56 -26.88
CA SER A 442 -10.37 -21.02 -26.92
C SER A 442 -9.18 -21.60 -26.15
N ASN A 443 -9.32 -22.80 -25.59
CA ASN A 443 -8.29 -23.43 -24.76
C ASN A 443 -7.82 -22.52 -23.60
N HIS A 444 -8.76 -21.99 -22.83
CA HIS A 444 -8.53 -21.06 -21.74
C HIS A 444 -9.10 -21.59 -20.43
N THR A 445 -8.61 -21.06 -19.32
CA THR A 445 -9.22 -21.22 -18.00
C THR A 445 -9.73 -19.87 -17.49
N ILE A 446 -10.74 -19.89 -16.63
CA ILE A 446 -11.35 -18.68 -16.08
C ILE A 446 -11.44 -18.81 -14.56
N ARG A 447 -11.11 -17.72 -13.86
CA ARG A 447 -11.22 -17.64 -12.41
C ARG A 447 -11.99 -16.39 -12.02
N GLY A 448 -12.96 -16.52 -11.10
CA GLY A 448 -13.58 -15.37 -10.44
C GLY A 448 -12.56 -14.65 -9.58
N LEU A 449 -12.54 -13.32 -9.67
CA LEU A 449 -11.52 -12.49 -8.99
C LEU A 449 -11.98 -11.98 -7.62
N ARG A 450 -13.28 -12.00 -7.32
CA ARG A 450 -13.85 -11.39 -6.13
C ARG A 450 -14.57 -12.42 -5.27
N GLU A 451 -14.53 -12.22 -3.97
CA GLU A 451 -15.22 -13.05 -2.98
C GLU A 451 -15.98 -12.19 -1.97
N LEU A 452 -17.00 -12.76 -1.34
CA LEU A 452 -17.68 -12.14 -0.21
C LEU A 452 -16.71 -12.16 0.99
N VAL A 453 -16.28 -10.99 1.45
CA VAL A 453 -15.29 -10.82 2.55
C VAL A 453 -15.94 -10.36 3.85
N MET A 454 -17.10 -9.68 3.74
CA MET A 454 -17.90 -9.23 4.89
C MET A 454 -19.38 -9.50 4.62
N LYS A 455 -20.10 -9.93 5.63
CA LYS A 455 -21.53 -10.15 5.58
C LYS A 455 -22.22 -9.50 6.78
N ASN A 456 -23.21 -8.67 6.49
CA ASN A 456 -23.97 -7.95 7.52
C ASN A 456 -23.06 -7.24 8.53
N GLY A 457 -22.05 -6.50 8.04
CA GLY A 457 -21.09 -5.75 8.83
C GLY A 457 -20.05 -6.58 9.59
N LYS A 458 -19.95 -7.89 9.34
CA LYS A 458 -18.98 -8.78 9.99
C LYS A 458 -18.09 -9.45 8.96
N ARG A 459 -16.78 -9.38 9.16
CA ARG A 459 -15.85 -10.09 8.29
C ARG A 459 -16.00 -11.60 8.40
N LEU A 460 -15.83 -12.29 7.29
CA LEU A 460 -16.03 -13.74 7.20
C LEU A 460 -14.78 -14.56 7.53
N ARG A 461 -13.61 -13.94 7.46
CA ARG A 461 -12.32 -14.58 7.72
C ARG A 461 -11.39 -13.62 8.46
N PRO A 462 -10.49 -14.13 9.29
CA PRO A 462 -9.44 -13.30 9.88
C PRO A 462 -8.54 -12.69 8.80
N ALA A 463 -7.89 -11.58 9.12
CA ALA A 463 -6.92 -10.93 8.26
C ALA A 463 -5.79 -11.90 7.86
N PRO A 464 -5.41 -11.99 6.60
CA PRO A 464 -4.26 -12.80 6.18
C PRO A 464 -2.96 -12.20 6.74
N GLN A 465 -1.94 -13.05 6.91
CA GLN A 465 -0.62 -12.57 7.30
C GLN A 465 -0.03 -11.70 6.18
N LEU A 466 0.57 -10.57 6.55
CA LEU A 466 1.11 -9.62 5.55
C LEU A 466 2.16 -10.26 4.61
N LYS A 467 2.96 -11.20 5.11
CA LYS A 467 3.90 -11.99 4.30
C LYS A 467 3.22 -12.83 3.22
N ASP A 468 2.00 -13.31 3.48
CA ASP A 468 1.25 -14.13 2.53
C ASP A 468 0.66 -13.25 1.43
N ILE A 469 0.19 -12.03 1.77
CA ILE A 469 -0.23 -11.01 0.80
C ILE A 469 0.95 -10.66 -0.12
N ARG A 470 2.13 -10.37 0.43
CA ARG A 470 3.35 -10.10 -0.35
C ARG A 470 3.71 -11.27 -1.29
N SER A 471 3.63 -12.49 -0.78
CA SER A 471 3.90 -13.69 -1.57
C SER A 471 2.88 -13.90 -2.68
N PHE A 472 1.63 -13.53 -2.45
CA PHE A 472 0.56 -13.57 -3.45
C PHE A 472 0.82 -12.58 -4.58
N VAL A 473 1.21 -11.34 -4.27
CA VAL A 473 1.65 -10.36 -5.29
C VAL A 473 2.77 -10.93 -6.15
N LYS A 474 3.84 -11.43 -5.48
CA LYS A 474 5.01 -11.97 -6.20
C LYS A 474 4.61 -13.12 -7.14
N ARG A 475 3.80 -14.06 -6.67
CA ARG A 475 3.34 -15.19 -7.51
C ARG A 475 2.62 -14.71 -8.75
N GLN A 476 1.64 -13.77 -8.62
CA GLN A 476 0.92 -13.24 -9.79
C GLN A 476 1.87 -12.58 -10.80
N LEU A 477 2.84 -11.78 -10.32
CA LEU A 477 3.82 -11.13 -11.20
C LEU A 477 4.74 -12.13 -11.91
N ASP A 478 5.09 -13.23 -11.25
CA ASP A 478 5.98 -14.26 -11.80
C ASP A 478 5.25 -15.20 -12.80
N THR A 479 3.93 -15.41 -12.63
CA THR A 479 3.23 -16.51 -13.33
C THR A 479 1.92 -16.13 -14.03
N GLU A 480 1.38 -14.94 -13.79
CA GLU A 480 0.08 -14.54 -14.35
C GLU A 480 0.17 -13.26 -15.21
N VAL A 481 0.99 -12.28 -14.79
CA VAL A 481 1.09 -10.97 -15.46
C VAL A 481 2.16 -11.00 -16.54
N TRP A 482 1.79 -10.71 -17.76
CA TRP A 482 2.73 -10.70 -18.89
C TRP A 482 3.92 -9.78 -18.66
N PRO A 483 5.14 -10.17 -19.07
CA PRO A 483 6.32 -9.31 -19.02
C PRO A 483 6.12 -7.98 -19.74
N GLU A 484 5.31 -7.97 -20.81
CA GLU A 484 4.97 -6.78 -21.59
C GLU A 484 4.13 -5.77 -20.80
N GLU A 485 3.26 -6.22 -19.91
CA GLU A 485 2.50 -5.36 -19.00
C GLU A 485 3.37 -4.79 -17.88
N GLN A 486 4.48 -5.47 -17.58
CA GLN A 486 5.43 -5.06 -16.55
C GLN A 486 6.45 -4.03 -17.05
N ARG A 487 6.45 -3.57 -18.30
CA ARG A 487 7.36 -2.55 -18.82
C ARG A 487 7.17 -1.21 -18.09
N PHE A 488 8.27 -0.49 -17.88
CA PHE A 488 8.23 0.86 -17.28
C PHE A 488 7.65 1.89 -18.23
N GLU A 489 7.90 1.71 -19.52
CA GLU A 489 7.50 2.59 -20.60
C GLU A 489 6.72 1.78 -21.64
N ASN A 490 5.62 2.34 -22.11
CA ASN A 490 4.75 1.72 -23.10
C ASN A 490 4.39 0.25 -22.74
N PRO A 491 3.82 -0.01 -21.56
CA PRO A 491 3.38 -1.35 -21.20
C PRO A 491 2.23 -1.80 -22.11
N HIS A 492 2.08 -3.11 -22.28
CA HIS A 492 0.88 -3.66 -22.88
C HIS A 492 -0.33 -3.34 -22.00
N HIS A 493 -1.45 -2.99 -22.61
CA HIS A 493 -2.70 -2.73 -21.92
C HIS A 493 -3.50 -4.02 -21.80
N HIS A 494 -3.84 -4.40 -20.58
CA HIS A 494 -4.73 -5.52 -20.31
C HIS A 494 -6.14 -5.23 -20.84
N TYR A 495 -6.81 -6.25 -21.37
CA TYR A 495 -8.16 -6.10 -21.89
C TYR A 495 -9.18 -6.29 -20.78
N LEU A 496 -10.13 -5.35 -20.68
CA LEU A 496 -11.32 -5.49 -19.85
C LEU A 496 -12.54 -5.56 -20.77
N ASP A 497 -13.03 -6.74 -20.97
CA ASP A 497 -14.14 -7.03 -21.87
C ASP A 497 -15.47 -7.22 -21.09
N MET A 498 -16.56 -7.27 -21.82
CA MET A 498 -17.91 -7.48 -21.27
C MET A 498 -18.59 -8.66 -21.95
N SER A 499 -19.40 -9.39 -21.19
CA SER A 499 -20.29 -10.36 -21.82
C SER A 499 -21.28 -9.64 -22.75
N PRO A 500 -21.77 -10.32 -23.81
CA PRO A 500 -22.78 -9.74 -24.70
C PRO A 500 -24.03 -9.26 -23.95
N ALA A 501 -24.47 -10.00 -22.94
CA ALA A 501 -25.63 -9.65 -22.14
C ALA A 501 -25.38 -8.39 -21.28
N TYR A 502 -24.20 -8.30 -20.64
CA TYR A 502 -23.82 -7.13 -19.86
C TYR A 502 -23.66 -5.89 -20.74
N TYR A 503 -22.99 -6.02 -21.89
CA TYR A 503 -22.82 -4.92 -22.84
C TYR A 503 -24.19 -4.40 -23.36
N LYS A 504 -25.11 -5.30 -23.71
CA LYS A 504 -26.47 -4.93 -24.15
C LYS A 504 -27.20 -4.15 -23.06
N MET A 505 -27.14 -4.59 -21.80
CA MET A 505 -27.73 -3.87 -20.66
C MET A 505 -27.15 -2.47 -20.50
N LYS A 506 -25.82 -2.34 -20.52
CA LYS A 506 -25.13 -1.03 -20.41
C LYS A 506 -25.55 -0.08 -21.51
N MET A 507 -25.61 -0.55 -22.75
CA MET A 507 -26.00 0.28 -23.89
C MET A 507 -27.47 0.69 -23.86
N ALA A 508 -28.37 -0.16 -23.35
CA ALA A 508 -29.77 0.18 -23.16
C ALA A 508 -29.94 1.32 -22.15
N LEU A 509 -29.28 1.21 -20.98
CA LEU A 509 -29.29 2.23 -19.94
C LEU A 509 -28.70 3.56 -20.41
N LEU A 510 -27.63 3.53 -21.20
CA LEU A 510 -27.05 4.74 -21.79
C LEU A 510 -28.05 5.45 -22.71
N LYS A 511 -28.78 4.68 -23.55
CA LYS A 511 -29.79 5.23 -24.44
C LYS A 511 -30.98 5.82 -23.68
N GLU A 512 -31.46 5.14 -22.63
CA GLU A 512 -32.55 5.64 -21.80
C GLU A 512 -32.17 6.93 -21.08
N ALA A 513 -30.98 7.00 -20.50
CA ALA A 513 -30.52 8.16 -19.77
C ALA A 513 -30.23 9.37 -20.70
N GLN A 514 -29.86 9.15 -21.96
CA GLN A 514 -29.76 10.20 -22.98
C GLN A 514 -31.14 10.79 -23.37
N GLN A 515 -32.22 10.07 -23.15
CA GLN A 515 -33.57 10.55 -23.45
C GLN A 515 -34.20 11.33 -22.27
N GLN A 516 -33.62 11.24 -21.07
CA GLN A 516 -34.08 11.92 -19.87
C GLN A 516 -33.38 13.27 -19.62
N GLY A 517 -32.27 13.55 -20.25
CA GLY A 517 -31.52 14.80 -20.19
C GLY A 517 -31.60 15.56 -21.51
#